data_4df4476cce142957501ffe41398d7541
#
_entry.id   4df4476cce142957501ffe41398d7541
#
_cell.length_a   1.000
_cell.length_b   1.000
_cell.length_c   1.000
_cell.angle_alpha   90.00
_cell.angle_beta   90.00
_cell.angle_gamma   90.00
#
_symmetry.space_group_name_H-M   'P 1'
#
loop_
_entity.id
_entity.type
_entity.pdbx_description
1 polymer ?
#
loop_
_entity_poly.entity_id
_entity_poly.type
_entity_poly.pdbx_seq_one_letter_code
_entity_poly.pdbx_strand_id
1 'polypeptide(L)'
;MAGPPLALDLDGVLADTRPLWDAWLEDAARRARVELDVPEDREAAAPVLDEALGDWRPLLTRFAADRAPLWIRPRADTNSALRRLNAAGIRIGVFSDAPYELAEIALAHAGAAREVEVAGTLAEVQAALGAEAIVVRTREELAAIPLP
;
A
#
# COMPACT_ATOMS: atom_id res chain seq x y z
N MET A 1 1.99 3.22 -28.93
CA MET A 1 1.10 2.35 -28.16
C MET A 1 1.70 2.12 -26.78
N ALA A 2 0.92 2.34 -25.74
CA ALA A 2 1.38 2.12 -24.36
C ALA A 2 1.55 0.63 -24.09
N GLY A 3 2.48 0.28 -23.21
CA GLY A 3 2.63 -1.09 -22.73
C GLY A 3 1.50 -1.53 -21.81
N PRO A 4 1.54 -2.78 -21.33
CA PRO A 4 0.52 -3.28 -20.41
C PRO A 4 0.54 -2.51 -19.09
N PRO A 5 -0.62 -2.44 -18.39
CA PRO A 5 -0.66 -1.79 -17.09
C PRO A 5 0.19 -2.52 -16.04
N LEU A 6 0.55 -1.82 -14.99
CA LEU A 6 1.36 -2.36 -13.90
C LEU A 6 0.55 -2.38 -12.61
N ALA A 7 0.58 -3.51 -11.91
CA ALA A 7 0.04 -3.65 -10.56
C ALA A 7 1.22 -3.77 -9.60
N LEU A 8 1.47 -2.71 -8.84
CA LEU A 8 2.64 -2.62 -7.96
C LEU A 8 2.29 -3.00 -6.52
N ASP A 9 3.13 -3.82 -5.90
CA ASP A 9 3.02 -4.11 -4.47
C ASP A 9 3.46 -2.88 -3.67
N LEU A 10 2.57 -2.32 -2.86
CA LEU A 10 2.86 -1.15 -2.05
C LEU A 10 4.11 -1.37 -1.19
N ASP A 11 4.11 -2.43 -0.39
CA ASP A 11 5.18 -2.67 0.57
C ASP A 11 6.52 -3.01 -0.08
N GLY A 12 6.49 -3.69 -1.21
CA GLY A 12 7.73 -4.09 -1.90
C GLY A 12 8.33 -3.02 -2.80
N VAL A 13 7.52 -2.08 -3.27
CA VAL A 13 7.95 -1.10 -4.29
C VAL A 13 8.01 0.32 -3.76
N LEU A 14 6.95 0.80 -3.09
CA LEU A 14 6.80 2.22 -2.76
C LEU A 14 7.10 2.55 -1.30
N ALA A 15 6.62 1.74 -0.38
CA ALA A 15 6.74 2.01 1.05
C ALA A 15 6.54 0.71 1.81
N ASP A 16 7.20 0.57 2.95
CA ASP A 16 6.97 -0.57 3.83
C ASP A 16 6.02 -0.13 4.96
N THR A 17 4.78 -0.60 4.91
CA THR A 17 3.76 -0.26 5.91
C THR A 17 3.71 -1.24 7.07
N ARG A 18 4.43 -2.37 6.99
CA ARG A 18 4.40 -3.41 8.02
C ARG A 18 4.88 -2.92 9.39
N PRO A 19 6.00 -2.17 9.51
CA PRO A 19 6.41 -1.63 10.80
C PRO A 19 5.38 -0.70 11.42
N LEU A 20 4.71 0.11 10.61
CA LEU A 20 3.66 1.04 11.08
C LEU A 20 2.44 0.25 11.57
N TRP A 21 2.05 -0.78 10.83
CA TRP A 21 0.97 -1.68 11.21
C TRP A 21 1.26 -2.39 12.54
N ASP A 22 2.45 -2.96 12.67
CA ASP A 22 2.84 -3.69 13.87
C ASP A 22 2.88 -2.76 15.09
N ALA A 23 3.39 -1.55 14.94
CA ALA A 23 3.41 -0.57 16.02
C ALA A 23 2.00 -0.14 16.42
N TRP A 24 1.11 0.02 15.45
CA TRP A 24 -0.28 0.33 15.75
C TRP A 24 -0.99 -0.80 16.50
N LEU A 25 -0.78 -2.05 16.08
CA LEU A 25 -1.36 -3.20 16.80
C LEU A 25 -0.92 -3.24 18.25
N GLU A 26 0.36 -3.01 18.51
CA GLU A 26 0.90 -2.97 19.86
C GLU A 26 0.27 -1.83 20.69
N ASP A 27 0.17 -0.64 20.10
CA ASP A 27 -0.45 0.51 20.75
C ASP A 27 -1.94 0.27 21.05
N ALA A 28 -2.67 -0.28 20.08
CA ALA A 28 -4.10 -0.59 20.22
C ALA A 28 -4.35 -1.64 21.29
N ALA A 29 -3.55 -2.70 21.31
CA ALA A 29 -3.66 -3.75 22.33
C ALA A 29 -3.43 -3.19 23.73
N ARG A 30 -2.41 -2.36 23.88
CA ARG A 30 -2.09 -1.73 25.16
C ARG A 30 -3.20 -0.79 25.62
N ARG A 31 -3.75 0.05 24.75
CA ARG A 31 -4.81 1.00 25.09
C ARG A 31 -6.11 0.31 25.44
N ALA A 32 -6.46 -0.75 24.71
CA ALA A 32 -7.68 -1.52 24.97
C ALA A 32 -7.50 -2.55 26.09
N ARG A 33 -6.27 -2.77 26.54
CA ARG A 33 -5.93 -3.77 27.56
C ARG A 33 -6.36 -5.18 27.15
N VAL A 34 -6.12 -5.53 25.91
CA VAL A 34 -6.41 -6.85 25.37
C VAL A 34 -5.17 -7.42 24.69
N GLU A 35 -5.11 -8.75 24.59
CA GLU A 35 -4.13 -9.40 23.73
C GLU A 35 -4.71 -9.51 22.34
N LEU A 36 -3.94 -9.09 21.35
CA LEU A 36 -4.32 -9.23 19.95
C LEU A 36 -3.47 -10.30 19.29
N ASP A 37 -4.13 -11.36 18.83
CA ASP A 37 -3.51 -12.40 18.02
C ASP A 37 -4.19 -12.36 16.66
N VAL A 38 -3.58 -11.61 15.74
CA VAL A 38 -4.14 -11.40 14.41
C VAL A 38 -3.34 -12.16 13.36
N PRO A 39 -3.99 -12.60 12.27
CA PRO A 39 -3.27 -13.20 11.14
C PRO A 39 -2.27 -12.23 10.54
N GLU A 40 -1.21 -12.75 9.94
CA GLU A 40 -0.23 -11.95 9.22
C GLU A 40 -0.85 -11.21 8.03
N ASP A 41 -1.75 -11.88 7.32
CA ASP A 41 -2.53 -11.25 6.27
C ASP A 41 -3.47 -10.20 6.87
N ARG A 42 -3.28 -8.94 6.49
CA ARG A 42 -4.03 -7.83 7.07
C ARG A 42 -5.50 -7.81 6.65
N GLU A 43 -5.86 -8.38 5.52
CA GLU A 43 -7.26 -8.57 5.15
C GLU A 43 -7.95 -9.54 6.12
N ALA A 44 -7.27 -10.64 6.44
CA ALA A 44 -7.79 -11.61 7.41
C ALA A 44 -7.77 -11.07 8.84
N ALA A 45 -6.90 -10.11 9.15
CA ALA A 45 -6.83 -9.47 10.46
C ALA A 45 -8.06 -8.59 10.74
N ALA A 46 -8.66 -7.98 9.72
CA ALA A 46 -9.74 -7.01 9.90
C ALA A 46 -10.93 -7.55 10.69
N PRO A 47 -11.50 -8.74 10.40
CA PRO A 47 -12.60 -9.28 11.21
C PRO A 47 -12.21 -9.54 12.66
N VAL A 48 -10.97 -9.95 12.92
CA VAL A 48 -10.46 -10.17 14.27
C VAL A 48 -10.43 -8.86 15.05
N LEU A 49 -9.97 -7.79 14.39
CA LEU A 49 -9.94 -6.45 14.99
C LEU A 49 -11.34 -5.89 15.24
N ASP A 50 -12.27 -6.13 14.32
CA ASP A 50 -13.67 -5.73 14.49
C ASP A 50 -14.25 -6.31 15.78
N GLU A 51 -13.98 -7.59 16.05
CA GLU A 51 -14.47 -8.27 17.24
C GLU A 51 -13.75 -7.80 18.51
N ALA A 52 -12.42 -7.65 18.45
CA ALA A 52 -11.61 -7.33 19.62
C ALA A 52 -11.65 -5.85 20.01
N LEU A 53 -11.72 -4.95 19.04
CA LEU A 53 -11.57 -3.50 19.24
C LEU A 53 -12.79 -2.67 18.85
N GLY A 54 -13.73 -3.25 18.11
CA GLY A 54 -14.87 -2.49 17.56
C GLY A 54 -14.44 -1.57 16.43
N ASP A 55 -14.76 -0.29 16.52
CA ASP A 55 -14.46 0.68 15.45
C ASP A 55 -12.99 1.13 15.52
N TRP A 56 -12.10 0.33 14.95
CA TRP A 56 -10.66 0.53 15.01
C TRP A 56 -10.09 1.36 13.86
N ARG A 57 -10.80 1.47 12.73
CA ARG A 57 -10.27 2.14 11.53
C ARG A 57 -9.93 3.62 11.74
N PRO A 58 -10.76 4.42 12.43
CA PRO A 58 -10.38 5.80 12.76
C PRO A 58 -9.14 5.89 13.65
N LEU A 59 -8.96 4.92 14.54
CA LEU A 59 -7.77 4.87 15.41
C LEU A 59 -6.51 4.60 14.60
N LEU A 60 -6.59 3.65 13.66
CA LEU A 60 -5.48 3.38 12.74
C LEU A 60 -5.15 4.60 11.90
N THR A 61 -6.16 5.26 11.33
CA THR A 61 -5.96 6.46 10.51
C THR A 61 -5.21 7.54 11.28
N ARG A 62 -5.61 7.82 12.51
CA ARG A 62 -4.97 8.82 13.35
C ARG A 62 -3.53 8.46 13.67
N PHE A 63 -3.30 7.22 14.07
CA PHE A 63 -1.96 6.73 14.39
C PHE A 63 -1.05 6.80 13.17
N ALA A 64 -1.53 6.32 12.04
CA ALA A 64 -0.76 6.30 10.80
C ALA A 64 -0.44 7.72 10.30
N ALA A 65 -1.41 8.62 10.33
CA ALA A 65 -1.20 10.02 9.92
C ALA A 65 -0.15 10.71 10.79
N ASP A 66 -0.13 10.42 12.08
CA ASP A 66 0.83 10.99 13.02
C ASP A 66 2.24 10.43 12.82
N ARG A 67 2.37 9.16 12.50
CA ARG A 67 3.66 8.46 12.43
C ARG A 67 4.25 8.34 11.03
N ALA A 68 3.43 8.38 9.99
CA ALA A 68 3.88 8.19 8.61
C ALA A 68 5.01 9.16 8.20
N PRO A 69 5.00 10.46 8.56
CA PRO A 69 6.09 11.35 8.19
C PRO A 69 7.47 10.92 8.67
N LEU A 70 7.53 10.16 9.75
CA LEU A 70 8.79 9.67 10.32
C LEU A 70 9.25 8.36 9.68
N TRP A 71 8.31 7.55 9.21
CA TRP A 71 8.58 6.16 8.80
C TRP A 71 8.47 5.93 7.30
N ILE A 72 7.74 6.79 6.58
CA ILE A 72 7.54 6.65 5.14
C ILE A 72 8.11 7.88 4.44
N ARG A 73 9.07 7.64 3.55
CA ARG A 73 9.72 8.70 2.81
C ARG A 73 9.65 8.43 1.32
N PRO A 74 9.54 9.48 0.50
CA PRO A 74 9.64 9.33 -0.95
C PRO A 74 10.97 8.69 -1.34
N ARG A 75 10.92 7.82 -2.33
CA ARG A 75 12.10 7.20 -2.93
C ARG A 75 12.28 7.80 -4.31
N ALA A 76 13.29 8.65 -4.45
CA ALA A 76 13.48 9.44 -5.68
C ALA A 76 13.56 8.59 -6.95
N ASP A 77 14.31 7.49 -6.89
CA ASP A 77 14.47 6.61 -8.06
C ASP A 77 13.17 5.94 -8.46
N THR A 78 12.43 5.42 -7.48
CA THR A 78 11.15 4.77 -7.72
C THR A 78 10.14 5.77 -8.28
N ASN A 79 10.02 6.93 -7.66
CA ASN A 79 9.06 7.95 -8.09
C ASN A 79 9.41 8.48 -9.49
N SER A 80 10.70 8.63 -9.80
CA SER A 80 11.15 9.01 -11.13
C SER A 80 10.74 7.97 -12.18
N ALA A 81 10.92 6.69 -11.87
CA ALA A 81 10.49 5.60 -12.76
C ALA A 81 8.97 5.64 -13.00
N LEU A 82 8.19 5.84 -11.95
CA LEU A 82 6.72 5.92 -12.08
C LEU A 82 6.29 7.10 -12.95
N ARG A 83 6.92 8.26 -12.78
CA ARG A 83 6.59 9.43 -13.60
C ARG A 83 6.89 9.17 -15.08
N ARG A 84 8.01 8.52 -15.38
CA ARG A 84 8.37 8.19 -16.77
C ARG A 84 7.39 7.20 -17.39
N LEU A 85 7.03 6.16 -16.65
CA LEU A 85 6.08 5.16 -17.10
C LEU A 85 4.70 5.77 -17.32
N ASN A 86 4.25 6.58 -16.38
CA ASN A 86 2.96 7.27 -16.48
C ASN A 86 2.93 8.22 -17.68
N ALA A 87 4.01 8.99 -17.90
CA ALA A 87 4.13 9.89 -19.04
C ALA A 87 4.14 9.13 -20.37
N ALA A 88 4.61 7.90 -20.38
CA ALA A 88 4.58 7.03 -21.56
C ALA A 88 3.22 6.35 -21.79
N GLY A 89 2.21 6.66 -20.95
CA GLY A 89 0.87 6.14 -21.10
C GLY A 89 0.61 4.81 -20.40
N ILE A 90 1.53 4.33 -19.58
CA ILE A 90 1.35 3.08 -18.83
C ILE A 90 0.47 3.36 -17.61
N ARG A 91 -0.63 2.62 -17.50
CA ARG A 91 -1.53 2.71 -16.35
C ARG A 91 -0.92 2.01 -15.15
N ILE A 92 -1.02 2.62 -13.98
CA ILE A 92 -0.39 2.12 -12.75
C ILE A 92 -1.44 1.97 -11.66
N GLY A 93 -1.52 0.77 -11.07
CA GLY A 93 -2.28 0.49 -9.87
C GLY A 93 -1.36 0.01 -8.76
N VAL A 94 -1.80 0.15 -7.52
CA VAL A 94 -1.06 -0.29 -6.35
C VAL A 94 -1.94 -1.22 -5.52
N PHE A 95 -1.40 -2.38 -5.17
CA PHE A 95 -2.12 -3.32 -4.32
C PHE A 95 -1.42 -3.51 -2.97
N SER A 96 -2.20 -3.84 -1.97
CA SER A 96 -1.72 -4.15 -0.63
C SER A 96 -2.78 -4.94 0.11
N ASP A 97 -2.38 -5.76 1.07
CA ASP A 97 -3.30 -6.36 2.04
C ASP A 97 -3.62 -5.41 3.20
N ALA A 98 -2.92 -4.28 3.29
CA ALA A 98 -3.16 -3.27 4.31
C ALA A 98 -4.57 -2.68 4.19
N PRO A 99 -5.20 -2.31 5.31
CA PRO A 99 -6.43 -1.53 5.27
C PRO A 99 -6.26 -0.29 4.41
N TYR A 100 -7.32 0.09 3.70
CA TYR A 100 -7.31 1.22 2.78
C TYR A 100 -6.79 2.51 3.45
N GLU A 101 -7.18 2.75 4.70
CA GLU A 101 -6.78 3.93 5.46
C GLU A 101 -5.25 4.03 5.59
N LEU A 102 -4.60 2.91 5.84
CA LEU A 102 -3.14 2.85 5.96
C LEU A 102 -2.48 2.98 4.58
N ALA A 103 -3.00 2.27 3.59
CA ALA A 103 -2.44 2.30 2.22
C ALA A 103 -2.50 3.71 1.63
N GLU A 104 -3.61 4.42 1.81
CA GLU A 104 -3.79 5.78 1.30
C GLU A 104 -2.79 6.76 1.92
N ILE A 105 -2.60 6.69 3.23
CA ILE A 105 -1.63 7.52 3.94
C ILE A 105 -0.21 7.21 3.44
N ALA A 106 0.12 5.93 3.28
CA ALA A 106 1.42 5.51 2.80
C ALA A 106 1.72 6.03 1.39
N LEU A 107 0.74 5.93 0.48
CA LEU A 107 0.89 6.46 -0.88
C LEU A 107 1.14 7.96 -0.89
N ALA A 108 0.41 8.71 -0.06
CA ALA A 108 0.58 10.15 0.03
C ALA A 108 1.99 10.52 0.50
N HIS A 109 2.48 9.86 1.56
CA HIS A 109 3.82 10.15 2.11
C HIS A 109 4.94 9.60 1.24
N ALA A 110 4.71 8.55 0.47
CA ALA A 110 5.67 8.06 -0.52
C ALA A 110 5.77 9.00 -1.73
N GLY A 111 4.84 9.92 -1.91
CA GLY A 111 4.85 10.89 -3.00
C GLY A 111 4.43 10.30 -4.34
N ALA A 112 3.74 9.16 -4.34
CA ALA A 112 3.39 8.43 -5.56
C ALA A 112 1.91 8.51 -5.93
N ALA A 113 1.08 9.18 -5.13
CA ALA A 113 -0.38 9.17 -5.31
C ALA A 113 -0.84 9.67 -6.69
N ARG A 114 -0.13 10.61 -7.28
CA ARG A 114 -0.51 11.21 -8.58
C ARG A 114 -0.37 10.24 -9.75
N GLU A 115 0.57 9.30 -9.65
CA GLU A 115 0.84 8.35 -10.72
C GLU A 115 -0.03 7.10 -10.62
N VAL A 116 -0.76 6.93 -9.52
CA VAL A 116 -1.56 5.74 -9.24
C VAL A 116 -3.02 5.99 -9.60
N GLU A 117 -3.54 5.18 -10.51
CA GLU A 117 -4.93 5.26 -10.97
C GLU A 117 -5.88 4.57 -10.01
N VAL A 118 -5.46 3.46 -9.41
CA VAL A 118 -6.30 2.63 -8.54
C VAL A 118 -5.45 2.00 -7.44
N ALA A 119 -6.01 1.93 -6.25
CA ALA A 119 -5.39 1.26 -5.11
C ALA A 119 -6.42 0.35 -4.44
N GLY A 120 -5.99 -0.81 -3.98
CA GLY A 120 -6.85 -1.77 -3.32
C GLY A 120 -6.16 -3.11 -3.13
N THR A 121 -6.94 -4.18 -3.02
CA THR A 121 -6.39 -5.53 -3.02
C THR A 121 -5.86 -5.87 -4.42
N LEU A 122 -5.03 -6.90 -4.51
CA LEU A 122 -4.54 -7.34 -5.81
C LEU A 122 -5.70 -7.67 -6.77
N ALA A 123 -6.72 -8.36 -6.27
CA ALA A 123 -7.89 -8.70 -7.09
C ALA A 123 -8.62 -7.46 -7.60
N GLU A 124 -8.80 -6.46 -6.75
CA GLU A 124 -9.45 -5.20 -7.14
C GLU A 124 -8.64 -4.44 -8.19
N VAL A 125 -7.33 -4.37 -8.01
CA VAL A 125 -6.43 -3.69 -8.96
C VAL A 125 -6.41 -4.42 -10.30
N GLN A 126 -6.33 -5.74 -10.29
CA GLN A 126 -6.39 -6.54 -11.53
C GLN A 126 -7.72 -6.39 -12.24
N ALA A 127 -8.82 -6.33 -11.50
CA ALA A 127 -10.13 -6.11 -12.10
C ALA A 127 -10.22 -4.74 -12.78
N ALA A 128 -9.61 -3.70 -12.19
CA ALA A 128 -9.63 -2.35 -12.73
C ALA A 128 -8.69 -2.18 -13.93
N LEU A 129 -7.51 -2.82 -13.92
CA LEU A 129 -6.49 -2.64 -14.95
C LEU A 129 -6.60 -3.64 -16.10
N GLY A 130 -7.21 -4.79 -15.88
CA GLY A 130 -7.32 -5.85 -16.89
C GLY A 130 -6.39 -7.02 -16.59
N ALA A 131 -6.68 -8.15 -17.25
CA ALA A 131 -5.98 -9.42 -17.02
C ALA A 131 -4.52 -9.40 -17.49
N GLU A 132 -4.17 -8.50 -18.39
CA GLU A 132 -2.81 -8.35 -18.91
C GLU A 132 -1.89 -7.53 -18.01
N ALA A 133 -2.39 -7.00 -16.88
CA ALA A 133 -1.60 -6.21 -15.95
C ALA A 133 -0.42 -7.04 -15.41
N ILE A 134 0.76 -6.45 -15.46
CA ILE A 134 1.98 -7.08 -14.95
C ILE A 134 2.07 -6.82 -13.44
N VAL A 135 2.20 -7.87 -12.65
CA VAL A 135 2.37 -7.76 -11.20
C VAL A 135 3.84 -7.50 -10.90
N VAL A 136 4.12 -6.40 -10.21
CA VAL A 136 5.47 -5.97 -9.84
C VAL A 136 5.57 -5.95 -8.31
N ARG A 137 6.44 -6.77 -7.76
CA ARG A 137 6.53 -6.96 -6.31
C ARG A 137 7.76 -6.32 -5.67
N THR A 138 8.76 -5.97 -6.48
CA THR A 138 10.00 -5.38 -5.97
C THR A 138 10.41 -4.17 -6.80
N ARG A 139 11.27 -3.34 -6.23
CA ARG A 139 11.83 -2.18 -6.95
C ARG A 139 12.72 -2.63 -8.11
N GLU A 140 13.40 -3.75 -7.95
CA GLU A 140 14.23 -4.31 -9.01
C GLU A 140 13.38 -4.73 -10.21
N GLU A 141 12.23 -5.36 -9.95
CA GLU A 141 11.28 -5.69 -11.01
C GLU A 141 10.75 -4.44 -11.71
N LEU A 142 10.46 -3.38 -10.94
CA LEU A 142 10.01 -2.11 -11.52
C LEU A 142 11.09 -1.51 -12.42
N ALA A 143 12.33 -1.52 -11.96
CA ALA A 143 13.46 -0.98 -12.74
C ALA A 143 13.70 -1.74 -14.04
N ALA A 144 13.31 -3.01 -14.08
CA ALA A 144 13.45 -3.86 -15.27
C ALA A 144 12.33 -3.66 -16.30
N ILE A 145 11.27 -2.90 -15.99
CA ILE A 145 10.19 -2.64 -16.95
C ILE A 145 10.71 -1.70 -18.04
N PRO A 146 10.67 -2.12 -19.32
CA PRO A 146 11.12 -1.27 -20.40
C PRO A 146 10.11 -0.14 -20.67
N LEU A 147 10.62 1.03 -21.05
CA LEU A 147 9.78 2.09 -21.56
C LEU A 147 9.35 1.73 -23.00
N PRO A 148 8.09 1.95 -23.33
CA PRO A 148 7.61 1.67 -24.68
C PRO A 148 8.18 2.61 -25.72
#